data_8c744a338ea831e4e15d809edf84f81e
#
_entry.id   8c744a338ea831e4e15d809edf84f81e
#
_cell.length_a   1.000
_cell.length_b   1.000
_cell.length_c   1.000
_cell.angle_alpha   90.00
_cell.angle_beta   90.00
_cell.angle_gamma   90.00
#
_symmetry.space_group_name_H-M   'P 1'
#
loop_
_entity.id
_entity.type
_entity.pdbx_description
1 polymer ?
#
loop_
_entity_poly.entity_id
_entity_poly.type
_entity_poly.pdbx_seq_one_letter_code
_entity_poly.pdbx_strand_id
1 'polypeptide(L)' 'MLAEAVEHLIKNIVDFPDDVSVKSHENNRGELLRVRVNPEDIGRVIGRGGRTANAIRTVVQALADHKVRVDIMDVR' A
#
# COMPACT_ATOMS: atom_id res chain seq x y z
N MET A 1 4.16 8.31 9.44
CA MET A 1 3.43 9.30 8.64
C MET A 1 3.12 8.84 7.24
N LEU A 2 4.11 8.30 6.52
CA LEU A 2 3.88 7.80 5.16
C LEU A 2 2.93 6.61 5.17
N ALA A 3 3.09 5.68 6.10
CA ALA A 3 2.22 4.51 6.22
C ALA A 3 0.77 4.93 6.46
N GLU A 4 0.55 5.94 7.29
CA GLU A 4 -0.79 6.43 7.59
C GLU A 4 -1.45 7.07 6.37
N ALA A 5 -0.68 7.81 5.58
CA ALA A 5 -1.18 8.42 4.35
C ALA A 5 -1.58 7.34 3.33
N VAL A 6 -0.78 6.31 3.18
CA VAL A 6 -1.07 5.18 2.29
C VAL A 6 -2.30 4.42 2.77
N GLU A 7 -2.40 4.18 4.07
CA GLU A 7 -3.56 3.51 4.65
C GLU A 7 -4.85 4.28 4.35
N HIS A 8 -4.81 5.58 4.55
CA HIS A 8 -5.97 6.44 4.28
C HIS A 8 -6.36 6.37 2.80
N LEU A 9 -5.38 6.45 1.92
CA LEU A 9 -5.63 6.37 0.48
C LEU A 9 -6.30 5.06 0.11
N ILE A 10 -5.79 3.94 0.60
CA ILE A 10 -6.30 2.62 0.27
C ILE A 10 -7.70 2.40 0.85
N LYS A 11 -7.96 2.89 2.07
CA LYS A 11 -9.30 2.81 2.66
C LYS A 11 -10.38 3.48 1.82
N ASN A 12 -10.00 4.47 1.02
CA ASN A 12 -10.95 5.16 0.14
C ASN A 12 -11.19 4.43 -1.18
N ILE A 13 -10.44 3.37 -1.46
CA ILE A 13 -10.55 2.61 -2.71
C ILE A 13 -11.34 1.31 -2.49
N VAL A 14 -11.25 0.72 -1.29
CA VAL A 14 -11.72 -0.63 -1.01
C VAL A 14 -13.16 -0.66 -0.49
N ASP A 15 -13.77 -1.84 -0.57
CA ASP A 15 -15.11 -2.10 -0.01
C ASP A 15 -15.05 -2.46 1.48
N PHE A 16 -13.91 -2.97 1.95
CA PHE A 16 -13.74 -3.40 3.34
C PHE A 16 -12.62 -2.61 4.02
N PRO A 17 -12.85 -1.31 4.30
CA PRO A 17 -11.80 -0.45 4.85
C PRO A 17 -11.32 -0.88 6.24
N ASP A 18 -12.16 -1.56 7.00
CA ASP A 18 -11.77 -2.02 8.34
C ASP A 18 -10.70 -3.11 8.29
N ASP A 19 -10.54 -3.78 7.14
CA ASP A 19 -9.52 -4.81 6.96
C ASP A 19 -8.19 -4.25 6.48
N VAL A 20 -8.14 -2.97 6.15
CA VAL A 20 -6.92 -2.34 5.65
C VAL A 20 -5.97 -2.05 6.79
N SER A 21 -4.72 -2.49 6.65
CA SER A 21 -3.64 -2.08 7.54
C SER A 21 -2.38 -1.85 6.73
N VAL A 22 -1.60 -0.87 7.14
CA VAL A 22 -0.32 -0.56 6.52
C VAL A 22 0.72 -0.48 7.62
N LYS A 23 1.76 -1.29 7.52
CA LYS A 23 2.85 -1.32 8.50
C LYS A 23 4.16 -1.00 7.81
N SER A 24 4.98 -0.21 8.49
CA SER A 24 6.28 0.19 8.00
C SER A 24 7.37 -0.65 8.67
N HIS A 25 8.30 -1.15 7.87
CA HIS A 25 9.48 -1.84 8.34
C HIS A 25 10.69 -1.17 7.72
N GLU A 26 11.54 -0.59 8.55
CA GLU A 26 12.75 0.09 8.08
C GLU A 26 13.98 -0.77 8.30
N ASN A 27 14.91 -0.69 7.35
CA ASN A 27 16.22 -1.34 7.46
C ASN A 27 17.26 -0.52 6.69
N ASN A 28 18.50 -1.03 6.59
CA ASN A 28 19.60 -0.33 5.92
C ASN A 28 19.37 -0.09 4.42
N ARG A 29 18.43 -0.82 3.82
CA ARG A 29 18.13 -0.72 2.38
C ARG A 29 16.96 0.21 2.08
N GLY A 30 16.31 0.75 3.10
CA GLY A 30 15.17 1.62 2.94
C GLY A 30 13.98 1.18 3.80
N GLU A 31 12.80 1.52 3.32
CA GLU A 31 11.56 1.24 4.05
C GLU A 31 10.67 0.31 3.22
N LEU A 32 10.00 -0.63 3.89
CA LEU A 32 9.00 -1.49 3.29
C LEU A 32 7.64 -1.17 3.93
N LEU A 33 6.67 -0.79 3.10
CA LEU A 33 5.29 -0.63 3.52
C LEU A 33 4.54 -1.90 3.17
N ARG A 34 4.06 -2.59 4.19
CA ARG A 34 3.30 -3.81 4.02
C ARG A 34 1.82 -3.49 4.15
N VAL A 35 1.10 -3.61 3.02
CA VAL A 35 -0.31 -3.28 2.92
C VAL A 35 -1.12 -4.57 2.95
N ARG A 36 -2.07 -4.65 3.89
CA ARG A 36 -3.00 -5.78 3.97
C ARG A 36 -4.41 -5.31 3.73
N VAL A 37 -5.13 -6.03 2.90
CA VAL A 37 -6.53 -5.73 2.57
C VAL A 37 -7.35 -7.02 2.56
N ASN A 38 -8.68 -6.87 2.51
CA ASN A 38 -9.57 -8.01 2.36
C ASN A 38 -9.25 -8.71 1.02
N PRO A 39 -9.26 -10.05 0.98
CA PRO A 39 -9.00 -10.78 -0.28
C PRO A 39 -9.88 -10.32 -1.44
N GLU A 40 -11.12 -9.91 -1.17
CA GLU A 40 -12.00 -9.42 -2.23
C GLU A 40 -11.58 -8.07 -2.78
N ASP A 41 -10.76 -7.33 -2.06
CA ASP A 41 -10.28 -6.01 -2.49
C ASP A 41 -8.93 -6.06 -3.20
N ILE A 42 -8.26 -7.20 -3.19
CA ILE A 42 -6.91 -7.32 -3.80
C ILE A 42 -6.92 -6.87 -5.26
N GLY A 43 -7.88 -7.36 -6.04
CA GLY A 43 -7.98 -7.00 -7.46
C GLY A 43 -8.16 -5.50 -7.66
N ARG A 44 -8.92 -4.86 -6.80
CA ARG A 44 -9.16 -3.42 -6.88
C ARG A 44 -7.91 -2.62 -6.54
N VAL A 45 -7.16 -3.05 -5.52
CA VAL A 45 -5.94 -2.35 -5.09
C VAL A 45 -4.82 -2.54 -6.09
N ILE A 46 -4.71 -3.72 -6.71
CA ILE A 46 -3.72 -3.97 -7.76
C ILE A 46 -4.11 -3.21 -9.04
N GLY A 47 -5.39 -3.28 -9.42
CA GLY A 47 -5.89 -2.68 -10.63
C GLY A 47 -5.55 -3.49 -11.86
N ARG A 48 -6.15 -3.11 -12.99
CA ARG A 48 -5.95 -3.81 -14.25
C ARG A 48 -4.49 -3.65 -14.70
N GLY A 49 -3.81 -4.78 -14.90
CA GLY A 49 -2.41 -4.77 -15.30
C GLY A 49 -1.48 -4.18 -14.26
N GLY A 50 -1.91 -4.09 -13.00
CA GLY A 50 -1.10 -3.54 -11.93
C GLY A 50 -1.10 -2.01 -11.87
N ARG A 51 -1.98 -1.35 -12.61
CA ARG A 51 -1.95 0.12 -12.76
C ARG A 51 -2.15 0.86 -11.44
N THR A 52 -3.11 0.42 -10.62
CA THR A 52 -3.40 1.08 -9.34
C THR A 52 -2.22 0.90 -8.39
N ALA A 53 -1.71 -0.32 -8.27
CA ALA A 53 -0.57 -0.60 -7.40
C ALA A 53 0.67 0.19 -7.84
N ASN A 54 0.92 0.26 -9.15
CA ASN A 54 2.06 1.02 -9.68
C ASN A 54 1.92 2.52 -9.45
N ALA A 55 0.69 3.05 -9.56
CA ALA A 55 0.41 4.44 -9.26
C ALA A 55 0.68 4.75 -7.78
N ILE A 56 0.23 3.87 -6.89
CA ILE A 56 0.49 4.01 -5.46
C ILE A 56 2.00 4.03 -5.19
N ARG A 57 2.74 3.10 -5.78
CA ARG A 57 4.20 3.02 -5.63
C ARG A 57 4.89 4.30 -6.12
N THR A 58 4.43 4.83 -7.24
CA THR A 58 4.99 6.07 -7.81
C THR A 58 4.76 7.25 -6.88
N VAL A 59 3.54 7.40 -6.37
CA VAL A 59 3.20 8.50 -5.46
C VAL A 59 3.99 8.38 -4.15
N VAL A 60 4.05 7.19 -3.59
CA VAL A 60 4.78 6.94 -2.35
C VAL A 60 6.26 7.28 -2.51
N GLN A 61 6.87 6.84 -3.60
CA GLN A 61 8.29 7.11 -3.83
C GLN A 61 8.55 8.61 -4.05
N ALA A 62 7.61 9.30 -4.69
CA ALA A 62 7.73 10.75 -4.91
C ALA A 62 7.67 11.54 -3.61
N LEU A 63 6.92 11.05 -2.62
CA LEU A 63 6.77 11.71 -1.33
C LEU A 63 7.90 11.36 -0.35
N ALA A 64 8.59 10.27 -0.58
CA ALA A 64 9.64 9.79 0.31
C ALA A 64 11.00 10.38 -0.09
N ASP A 65 11.85 10.63 0.90
CA ASP A 65 13.22 11.07 0.66
C ASP A 65 14.22 9.91 0.69
N HIS A 66 13.71 8.70 0.69
CA HIS A 66 14.50 7.47 0.73
C HIS A 66 13.76 6.40 -0.07
N LYS A 67 14.41 5.27 -0.30
CA LYS A 67 13.79 4.18 -1.06
C LYS A 67 12.67 3.52 -0.26
N VAL A 68 11.49 3.43 -0.86
CA VAL A 68 10.33 2.81 -0.25
C VAL A 68 9.76 1.75 -1.19
N ARG A 69 9.53 0.55 -0.65
CA ARG A 69 8.87 -0.54 -1.37
C ARG A 69 7.47 -0.73 -0.78
N VAL A 70 6.53 -1.10 -1.63
CA VAL A 70 5.15 -1.35 -1.20
C VAL A 70 4.77 -2.78 -1.56
N ASP A 71 4.48 -3.58 -0.56
CA ASP A 71 3.97 -4.95 -0.74
C ASP A 71 2.48 -4.95 -0.43
N ILE A 72 1.69 -5.53 -1.33
CA ILE A 72 0.24 -5.62 -1.18
C ILE A 72 -0.12 -7.10 -1.01
N MET A 73 -0.84 -7.41 0.06
CA MET A 73 -1.24 -8.77 0.36
C MET A 73 -2.62 -8.79 1.01
N ASP A 74 -3.27 -9.95 1.04
CA ASP A 74 -4.53 -10.07 1.75
C ASP A 74 -4.30 -10.38 3.24
N VAL A 75 -5.38 -10.27 4.02
CA VAL A 75 -5.32 -10.45 5.47
C VAL A 75 -5.24 -11.92 5.91
N ARG A 76 -5.29 -12.85 4.99
CA ARG A 76 -5.19 -14.28 5.29
C ARG A 76 -3.76 -14.72 5.52
#